data_a2832094cdbe220212ff8ab7e4fc7fd9
#
_entry.id   a2832094cdbe220212ff8ab7e4fc7fd9
#
_cell.length_a   1.000
_cell.length_b   1.000
_cell.length_c   1.000
_cell.angle_alpha   90.00
_cell.angle_beta   90.00
_cell.angle_gamma   90.00
#
_symmetry.space_group_name_H-M   'P 1'
#
loop_
_entity.id
_entity.type
_entity.pdbx_description
1 polymer ?
#
loop_
_entity_poly.entity_id
_entity_poly.type
_entity_poly.pdbx_seq_one_letter_code
_entity_poly.pdbx_strand_id
1 'polypeptide(L)'
;MKYHVFRFLTVFTLVFVFTSCSLKKDNRSIRTTLNGSWQLTDIRYEGAQGRFSSVIFGDASDECFKGSEWFFRANNSNGTYAITKPDCATGQRNFIWSFVDGYAGSYALQIKPTDAKRNSTMNNAGYRLDVSQLDGSTMVLRSQLQVEGKPITLVYQFSKISF
;
A
#
# COMPACT_ATOMS: atom_id res chain seq x y z
N MET A 1 -1.65 58.11 -54.76
CA MET A 1 -2.32 56.92 -54.25
C MET A 1 -1.40 56.32 -53.16
N LYS A 2 -1.76 56.45 -51.88
CA LYS A 2 -0.97 55.96 -50.73
C LYS A 2 -1.61 54.67 -50.22
N TYR A 3 -0.88 53.56 -50.31
CA TYR A 3 -1.33 52.26 -49.74
C TYR A 3 -0.89 52.18 -48.29
N HIS A 4 -1.83 52.20 -47.35
CA HIS A 4 -1.59 51.91 -45.94
C HIS A 4 -1.55 50.39 -45.74
N VAL A 5 -0.36 49.87 -45.53
CA VAL A 5 -0.15 48.48 -45.12
C VAL A 5 -0.43 48.40 -43.62
N PHE A 6 -1.60 47.84 -43.28
CA PHE A 6 -1.99 47.56 -41.89
C PHE A 6 -1.30 46.27 -41.46
N ARG A 7 -0.23 46.38 -40.66
CA ARG A 7 0.48 45.25 -40.07
C ARG A 7 -0.34 44.76 -38.87
N PHE A 8 -1.08 43.68 -39.03
CA PHE A 8 -1.66 42.94 -37.92
C PHE A 8 -0.53 42.16 -37.23
N LEU A 9 -0.12 42.64 -36.08
CA LEU A 9 0.78 41.93 -35.17
C LEU A 9 -0.06 40.94 -34.36
N THR A 10 -0.15 39.70 -34.81
CA THR A 10 -0.81 38.60 -34.06
C THR A 10 0.11 38.16 -32.94
N VAL A 11 -0.15 38.64 -31.72
CA VAL A 11 0.48 38.15 -30.53
C VAL A 11 -0.12 36.79 -30.23
N PHE A 12 0.62 35.72 -30.56
CA PHE A 12 0.29 34.36 -30.23
C PHE A 12 0.70 34.10 -28.75
N THR A 13 -0.24 34.34 -27.85
CA THR A 13 -0.03 34.07 -26.40
C THR A 13 -0.05 32.56 -26.20
N LEU A 14 1.14 31.97 -26.08
CA LEU A 14 1.33 30.56 -25.72
C LEU A 14 0.91 30.37 -24.26
N VAL A 15 -0.31 29.94 -24.01
CA VAL A 15 -0.79 29.57 -22.69
C VAL A 15 -0.20 28.22 -22.34
N PHE A 16 0.87 28.20 -21.54
CA PHE A 16 1.40 27.01 -20.92
C PHE A 16 0.40 26.53 -19.85
N VAL A 17 -0.43 25.57 -20.21
CA VAL A 17 -1.27 24.86 -19.25
C VAL A 17 -0.35 23.92 -18.46
N PHE A 18 0.11 24.38 -17.30
CA PHE A 18 0.75 23.50 -16.32
C PHE A 18 -0.32 22.55 -15.77
N THR A 19 -0.44 21.37 -16.36
CA THR A 19 -1.19 20.26 -15.74
C THR A 19 -0.43 19.83 -14.50
N SER A 20 -0.75 20.50 -13.39
CA SER A 20 -0.28 20.06 -12.07
C SER A 20 -0.80 18.65 -11.83
N CYS A 21 0.10 17.67 -11.83
CA CYS A 21 -0.17 16.31 -11.38
C CYS A 21 -0.37 16.33 -9.85
N SER A 22 -1.47 16.91 -9.36
CA SER A 22 -1.86 16.78 -7.97
C SER A 22 -2.45 15.39 -7.76
N LEU A 23 -1.87 14.62 -6.83
CA LEU A 23 -2.51 13.41 -6.31
C LEU A 23 -3.94 13.78 -5.90
N LYS A 24 -4.92 12.96 -6.31
CA LYS A 24 -6.31 13.15 -5.89
C LYS A 24 -6.36 13.38 -4.38
N LYS A 25 -7.19 14.30 -3.93
CA LYS A 25 -7.32 14.70 -2.50
C LYS A 25 -7.51 13.48 -1.60
N ASP A 26 -8.24 12.49 -2.05
CA ASP A 26 -8.51 11.24 -1.34
C ASP A 26 -7.23 10.43 -1.08
N ASN A 27 -6.33 10.33 -2.05
CA ASN A 27 -5.06 9.64 -1.88
C ASN A 27 -4.17 10.29 -0.82
N ARG A 28 -4.18 11.61 -0.69
CA ARG A 28 -3.42 12.31 0.34
C ARG A 28 -3.98 12.01 1.74
N SER A 29 -5.29 12.04 1.91
CA SER A 29 -5.96 11.74 3.18
C SER A 29 -5.67 10.30 3.63
N ILE A 30 -5.86 9.32 2.76
CA ILE A 30 -5.60 7.90 3.05
C ILE A 30 -4.13 7.67 3.44
N ARG A 31 -3.18 8.29 2.73
CA ARG A 31 -1.76 8.20 3.05
C ARG A 31 -1.43 8.78 4.43
N THR A 32 -2.06 9.89 4.80
CA THR A 32 -1.90 10.50 6.11
C THR A 32 -2.47 9.60 7.20
N THR A 33 -3.62 8.97 7.00
CA THR A 33 -4.22 8.03 7.95
C THR A 33 -3.37 6.79 8.15
N LEU A 34 -2.79 6.24 7.05
CA LEU A 34 -1.90 5.08 7.12
C LEU A 34 -0.60 5.38 7.84
N ASN A 35 -0.10 6.63 7.78
CA ASN A 35 1.19 7.01 8.34
C ASN A 35 1.30 6.69 9.84
N GLY A 36 2.42 6.10 10.25
CA GLY A 36 2.72 5.78 11.65
C GLY A 36 2.84 4.29 11.92
N SER A 37 2.77 3.93 13.20
CA SER A 37 2.99 2.57 13.69
C SER A 37 1.68 1.81 13.88
N TRP A 38 1.71 0.53 13.50
CA TRP A 38 0.57 -0.37 13.55
C TRP A 38 1.02 -1.73 14.07
N GLN A 39 0.19 -2.39 14.84
CA GLN A 39 0.37 -3.79 15.24
C GLN A 39 -0.59 -4.68 14.46
N LEU A 40 -0.10 -5.73 13.83
CA LEU A 40 -0.92 -6.79 13.24
C LEU A 40 -1.46 -7.67 14.36
N THR A 41 -2.71 -7.44 14.74
CA THR A 41 -3.33 -8.09 15.91
C THR A 41 -3.91 -9.46 15.58
N ASP A 42 -4.39 -9.64 14.35
CA ASP A 42 -4.99 -10.92 13.92
C ASP A 42 -4.84 -11.17 12.42
N ILE A 43 -4.77 -12.45 12.06
CA ILE A 43 -4.90 -12.97 10.70
C ILE A 43 -5.92 -14.10 10.73
N ARG A 44 -6.96 -14.00 9.92
CA ARG A 44 -7.98 -15.02 9.80
C ARG A 44 -8.28 -15.35 8.35
N TYR A 45 -8.85 -16.54 8.14
CA TYR A 45 -9.23 -17.07 6.84
C TYR A 45 -10.74 -17.05 6.70
N GLU A 46 -11.25 -16.47 5.61
CA GLU A 46 -12.67 -16.45 5.27
C GLU A 46 -12.91 -17.22 3.97
N GLY A 47 -14.06 -17.90 3.86
CA GLY A 47 -14.47 -18.64 2.66
C GLY A 47 -14.12 -20.13 2.67
N ALA A 48 -13.52 -20.65 3.73
CA ALA A 48 -13.27 -22.07 3.89
C ALA A 48 -13.40 -22.52 5.34
N GLN A 49 -13.71 -23.82 5.53
CA GLN A 49 -13.71 -24.47 6.84
C GLN A 49 -12.42 -25.24 7.03
N GLY A 50 -11.86 -25.21 8.23
CA GLY A 50 -10.64 -25.94 8.57
C GLY A 50 -9.57 -25.04 9.20
N ARG A 51 -8.42 -25.64 9.49
CA ARG A 51 -7.21 -24.91 9.93
C ARG A 51 -6.34 -24.68 8.71
N PHE A 52 -6.03 -23.44 8.47
CA PHE A 52 -5.14 -23.03 7.40
C PHE A 52 -3.89 -22.38 8.00
N SER A 53 -2.78 -22.55 7.32
CA SER A 53 -1.55 -21.81 7.55
C SER A 53 -1.01 -21.37 6.20
N SER A 54 -0.53 -20.16 6.12
CA SER A 54 0.06 -19.63 4.90
C SER A 54 1.37 -18.91 5.18
N VAL A 55 2.24 -18.90 4.19
CA VAL A 55 3.45 -18.05 4.23
C VAL A 55 3.06 -16.66 3.73
N ILE A 56 3.18 -15.69 4.60
CA ILE A 56 2.85 -14.29 4.32
C ILE A 56 4.06 -13.61 3.67
N PHE A 57 3.82 -12.92 2.56
CA PHE A 57 4.83 -12.20 1.78
C PHE A 57 6.08 -13.01 1.38
N GLY A 58 5.94 -14.35 1.31
CA GLY A 58 7.08 -15.22 1.05
C GLY A 58 8.15 -15.23 2.14
N ASP A 59 7.85 -14.71 3.35
CA ASP A 59 8.81 -14.54 4.45
C ASP A 59 8.57 -15.53 5.59
N ALA A 60 7.40 -15.47 6.24
CA ALA A 60 7.12 -16.27 7.41
C ALA A 60 5.66 -16.73 7.47
N SER A 61 5.34 -17.67 8.38
CA SER A 61 3.97 -18.11 8.58
C SER A 61 3.09 -17.01 9.17
N ASP A 62 1.79 -17.11 8.94
CA ASP A 62 0.77 -16.23 9.52
C ASP A 62 0.89 -16.13 11.05
N GLU A 63 1.17 -17.23 11.73
CA GLU A 63 1.38 -17.24 13.18
C GLU A 63 2.60 -16.41 13.61
N CYS A 64 3.64 -16.33 12.79
CA CYS A 64 4.80 -15.47 13.03
C CYS A 64 4.50 -13.99 12.82
N PHE A 65 3.58 -13.68 11.92
CA PHE A 65 3.16 -12.31 11.66
C PHE A 65 2.21 -11.75 12.70
N LYS A 66 1.42 -12.58 13.40
CA LYS A 66 0.57 -12.11 14.51
C LYS A 66 1.42 -11.49 15.60
N GLY A 67 1.10 -10.25 15.96
CA GLY A 67 1.85 -9.43 16.91
C GLY A 67 2.99 -8.63 16.30
N SER A 68 3.28 -8.78 15.00
CA SER A 68 4.32 -8.00 14.32
C SER A 68 3.98 -6.50 14.31
N GLU A 69 5.02 -5.68 14.42
CA GLU A 69 4.91 -4.24 14.38
C GLU A 69 5.27 -3.72 12.99
N TRP A 70 4.46 -2.79 12.49
CA TRP A 70 4.56 -2.21 11.18
C TRP A 70 4.68 -0.71 11.27
N PHE A 71 5.57 -0.14 10.48
CA PHE A 71 5.70 1.31 10.36
C PHE A 71 5.54 1.74 8.91
N PHE A 72 4.59 2.63 8.65
CA PHE A 72 4.37 3.22 7.33
C PHE A 72 4.79 4.68 7.33
N ARG A 73 5.65 5.05 6.38
CA ARG A 73 6.10 6.43 6.17
C ARG A 73 5.49 6.99 4.90
N ALA A 74 4.54 7.92 5.07
CA ALA A 74 3.76 8.46 3.96
C ALA A 74 4.60 9.28 2.96
N ASN A 75 5.54 10.08 3.43
CA ASN A 75 6.34 10.98 2.58
C ASN A 75 7.20 10.23 1.57
N ASN A 76 7.75 9.09 1.94
CA ASN A 76 8.70 8.33 1.14
C ASN A 76 8.11 7.04 0.58
N SER A 77 6.84 6.73 0.84
CA SER A 77 6.17 5.51 0.41
C SER A 77 6.95 4.24 0.77
N ASN A 78 7.57 4.22 1.94
CA ASN A 78 8.30 3.08 2.46
C ASN A 78 7.84 2.73 3.88
N GLY A 79 8.27 1.59 4.36
CA GLY A 79 7.95 1.13 5.70
C GLY A 79 8.83 -0.01 6.10
N THR A 80 8.59 -0.46 7.33
CA THR A 80 9.23 -1.64 7.90
C THR A 80 8.19 -2.47 8.62
N TYR A 81 8.42 -3.78 8.73
CA TYR A 81 7.76 -4.60 9.71
C TYR A 81 8.79 -5.42 10.49
N ALA A 82 8.47 -5.76 11.72
CA ALA A 82 9.32 -6.55 12.58
C ALA A 82 8.57 -7.76 13.12
N ILE A 83 9.13 -8.95 12.91
CA ILE A 83 8.70 -10.18 13.56
C ILE A 83 9.49 -10.32 14.85
N THR A 84 8.79 -10.41 15.97
CA THR A 84 9.39 -10.45 17.30
C THR A 84 9.15 -11.76 18.04
N LYS A 85 8.31 -12.65 17.48
CA LYS A 85 7.93 -13.91 18.10
C LYS A 85 9.15 -14.85 18.20
N PRO A 86 9.50 -15.40 19.37
CA PRO A 86 10.78 -16.11 19.60
C PRO A 86 11.02 -17.32 18.70
N ASP A 87 9.96 -18.07 18.37
CA ASP A 87 10.05 -19.29 17.55
C ASP A 87 10.05 -19.03 16.04
N CYS A 88 10.18 -17.77 15.65
CA CYS A 88 10.15 -17.34 14.27
C CYS A 88 11.48 -16.71 13.84
N ALA A 89 11.67 -16.57 12.54
CA ALA A 89 12.79 -15.79 11.99
C ALA A 89 12.60 -14.31 12.35
N THR A 90 13.06 -13.92 13.53
CA THR A 90 12.91 -12.57 14.08
C THR A 90 13.71 -11.53 13.27
N GLY A 91 13.35 -10.27 13.40
CA GLY A 91 14.05 -9.14 12.82
C GLY A 91 13.16 -8.23 12.00
N GLN A 92 13.76 -7.13 11.56
CA GLN A 92 13.09 -6.10 10.77
C GLN A 92 13.27 -6.34 9.27
N ARG A 93 12.23 -6.10 8.50
CA ARG A 93 12.19 -6.13 7.04
C ARG A 93 11.76 -4.78 6.50
N ASN A 94 12.25 -4.45 5.30
CA ASN A 94 11.92 -3.20 4.63
C ASN A 94 10.95 -3.46 3.48
N PHE A 95 10.11 -2.50 3.19
CA PHE A 95 9.25 -2.52 2.01
C PHE A 95 9.01 -1.11 1.47
N ILE A 96 8.64 -1.04 0.21
CA ILE A 96 8.01 0.14 -0.39
C ILE A 96 6.55 -0.16 -0.62
N TRP A 97 5.72 0.88 -0.64
CA TRP A 97 4.29 0.72 -0.79
C TRP A 97 3.64 1.83 -1.63
N SER A 98 2.49 1.53 -2.19
CA SER A 98 1.66 2.50 -2.90
C SER A 98 0.20 2.14 -2.76
N PHE A 99 -0.68 3.13 -2.84
CA PHE A 99 -2.09 2.88 -3.09
C PHE A 99 -2.36 2.83 -4.59
N VAL A 100 -3.19 1.90 -4.99
CA VAL A 100 -3.71 1.74 -6.34
C VAL A 100 -5.23 1.63 -6.28
N ASP A 101 -5.89 1.82 -7.41
CA ASP A 101 -7.35 1.63 -7.49
C ASP A 101 -7.69 0.17 -7.16
N GLY A 102 -8.61 -0.01 -6.24
CA GLY A 102 -9.17 -1.28 -5.83
C GLY A 102 -10.38 -1.68 -6.65
N TYR A 103 -11.05 -2.73 -6.22
CA TYR A 103 -12.30 -3.16 -6.82
C TYR A 103 -13.45 -2.21 -6.43
N ALA A 104 -14.37 -1.91 -7.37
CA ALA A 104 -15.56 -1.08 -7.15
C ALA A 104 -15.29 0.30 -6.50
N GLY A 105 -14.18 0.97 -6.86
CA GLY A 105 -13.84 2.29 -6.34
C GLY A 105 -13.19 2.30 -4.97
N SER A 106 -12.88 1.12 -4.40
CA SER A 106 -12.06 0.98 -3.20
C SER A 106 -10.58 1.26 -3.49
N TYR A 107 -9.74 1.14 -2.48
CA TYR A 107 -8.27 1.21 -2.63
C TYR A 107 -7.64 -0.13 -2.33
N ALA A 108 -6.53 -0.41 -2.97
CA ALA A 108 -5.64 -1.50 -2.60
C ALA A 108 -4.26 -0.96 -2.26
N LEU A 109 -3.68 -1.51 -1.20
CA LEU A 109 -2.31 -1.27 -0.79
C LEU A 109 -1.41 -2.28 -1.49
N GLN A 110 -0.48 -1.81 -2.31
CA GLN A 110 0.60 -2.63 -2.84
C GLN A 110 1.81 -2.55 -1.93
N ILE A 111 2.36 -3.69 -1.56
CA ILE A 111 3.57 -3.82 -0.73
C ILE A 111 4.61 -4.59 -1.54
N LYS A 112 5.81 -4.04 -1.65
CA LYS A 112 6.94 -4.69 -2.31
C LYS A 112 8.10 -4.81 -1.33
N PRO A 113 8.51 -6.03 -0.93
CA PRO A 113 9.67 -6.25 -0.08
C PRO A 113 10.96 -5.72 -0.73
N THR A 114 11.81 -5.11 0.08
CA THR A 114 13.08 -4.54 -0.38
C THR A 114 14.20 -4.78 0.62
N ASP A 115 15.44 -4.62 0.15
CA ASP A 115 16.60 -4.46 1.01
C ASP A 115 16.66 -3.05 1.64
N ALA A 116 17.68 -2.79 2.44
CA ALA A 116 17.89 -1.48 3.08
C ALA A 116 18.17 -0.35 2.07
N LYS A 117 18.61 -0.67 0.86
CA LYS A 117 18.85 0.27 -0.24
C LYS A 117 17.64 0.45 -1.14
N ARG A 118 16.49 -0.16 -0.79
CA ARG A 118 15.22 -0.18 -1.53
C ARG A 118 15.26 -0.95 -2.85
N ASN A 119 16.23 -1.83 -3.05
CA ASN A 119 16.20 -2.76 -4.17
C ASN A 119 15.17 -3.87 -3.86
N SER A 120 14.41 -4.28 -4.86
CA SER A 120 13.46 -5.38 -4.69
C SER A 120 14.18 -6.68 -4.36
N THR A 121 13.71 -7.39 -3.34
CA THR A 121 14.20 -8.71 -2.96
C THR A 121 13.47 -9.85 -3.67
N MET A 122 12.43 -9.54 -4.46
CA MET A 122 11.55 -10.50 -5.12
C MET A 122 11.35 -10.20 -6.61
N ASN A 123 12.42 -9.89 -7.35
CA ASN A 123 12.37 -9.62 -8.80
C ASN A 123 11.23 -8.65 -9.20
N ASN A 124 11.04 -7.57 -8.42
CA ASN A 124 9.96 -6.61 -8.56
C ASN A 124 8.55 -7.16 -8.32
N ALA A 125 8.37 -8.38 -7.88
CA ALA A 125 7.08 -8.86 -7.41
C ALA A 125 6.62 -8.08 -6.17
N GLY A 126 5.32 -7.97 -6.00
CA GLY A 126 4.69 -7.31 -4.88
C GLY A 126 3.37 -7.99 -4.51
N TYR A 127 2.86 -7.62 -3.37
CA TYR A 127 1.61 -8.13 -2.83
C TYR A 127 0.56 -7.03 -2.88
N ARG A 128 -0.65 -7.40 -3.33
CA ARG A 128 -1.81 -6.52 -3.37
C ARG A 128 -2.75 -6.90 -2.24
N LEU A 129 -3.10 -5.92 -1.43
CA LEU A 129 -3.99 -6.05 -0.29
C LEU A 129 -5.13 -5.05 -0.45
N ASP A 130 -6.35 -5.53 -0.60
CA ASP A 130 -7.52 -4.66 -0.70
C ASP A 130 -7.81 -4.04 0.68
N VAL A 131 -7.99 -2.72 0.73
CA VAL A 131 -8.28 -1.98 1.95
C VAL A 131 -9.77 -2.03 2.20
N SER A 132 -10.21 -2.82 3.16
CA SER A 132 -11.62 -2.88 3.55
C SER A 132 -11.98 -1.91 4.67
N GLN A 133 -10.99 -1.51 5.48
CA GLN A 133 -11.13 -0.47 6.49
C GLN A 133 -9.79 0.22 6.71
N LEU A 134 -9.80 1.53 6.84
CA LEU A 134 -8.65 2.32 7.27
C LEU A 134 -9.15 3.61 7.91
N ASP A 135 -8.99 3.73 9.21
CA ASP A 135 -9.31 4.90 10.00
C ASP A 135 -8.15 5.26 10.97
N GLY A 136 -8.39 6.17 11.90
CA GLY A 136 -7.37 6.64 12.83
C GLY A 136 -6.83 5.58 13.81
N SER A 137 -7.51 4.46 13.97
CA SER A 137 -7.20 3.43 14.98
C SER A 137 -7.14 2.01 14.43
N THR A 138 -7.87 1.72 13.35
CA THR A 138 -8.05 0.37 12.80
C THR A 138 -7.73 0.33 11.32
N MET A 139 -7.05 -0.72 10.89
CA MET A 139 -6.84 -1.05 9.49
C MET A 139 -7.17 -2.52 9.25
N VAL A 140 -7.99 -2.79 8.24
CA VAL A 140 -8.31 -4.14 7.79
C VAL A 140 -7.95 -4.28 6.32
N LEU A 141 -7.01 -5.17 6.06
CA LEU A 141 -6.55 -5.50 4.71
C LEU A 141 -7.00 -6.90 4.33
N ARG A 142 -7.22 -7.14 3.04
CA ARG A 142 -7.67 -8.43 2.50
C ARG A 142 -6.81 -8.85 1.31
N SER A 143 -6.46 -10.11 1.24
CA SER A 143 -5.87 -10.72 0.05
C SER A 143 -6.57 -12.02 -0.30
N GLN A 144 -6.66 -12.33 -1.59
CA GLN A 144 -7.23 -13.58 -2.04
C GLN A 144 -6.12 -14.60 -2.32
N LEU A 145 -6.34 -15.83 -1.89
CA LEU A 145 -5.54 -17.00 -2.16
C LEU A 145 -6.39 -18.05 -2.88
N GLN A 146 -5.74 -18.92 -3.63
CA GLN A 146 -6.36 -20.14 -4.18
C GLN A 146 -5.80 -21.35 -3.43
N VAL A 147 -6.67 -22.10 -2.77
CA VAL A 147 -6.32 -23.34 -2.09
C VAL A 147 -7.17 -24.45 -2.68
N GLU A 148 -6.53 -25.42 -3.30
CA GLU A 148 -7.22 -26.53 -3.99
C GLU A 148 -8.32 -26.07 -4.97
N GLY A 149 -8.05 -24.96 -5.69
CA GLY A 149 -8.98 -24.37 -6.65
C GLY A 149 -10.15 -23.59 -6.03
N LYS A 150 -10.20 -23.44 -4.72
CA LYS A 150 -11.21 -22.63 -4.01
C LYS A 150 -10.61 -21.28 -3.59
N PRO A 151 -11.32 -20.18 -3.82
CA PRO A 151 -10.88 -18.88 -3.35
C PRO A 151 -11.04 -18.77 -1.82
N ILE A 152 -9.98 -18.40 -1.15
CA ILE A 152 -9.94 -18.10 0.28
C ILE A 152 -9.49 -16.67 0.46
N THR A 153 -10.12 -15.93 1.35
CA THR A 153 -9.69 -14.57 1.69
C THR A 153 -8.91 -14.58 3.00
N LEU A 154 -7.68 -14.11 2.95
CA LEU A 154 -6.92 -13.73 4.14
C LEU A 154 -7.34 -12.33 4.58
N VAL A 155 -7.65 -12.18 5.86
CA VAL A 155 -8.00 -10.91 6.49
C VAL A 155 -6.95 -10.57 7.53
N TYR A 156 -6.28 -9.44 7.34
CA TYR A 156 -5.27 -8.91 8.25
C TYR A 156 -5.87 -7.77 9.05
N GLN A 157 -5.88 -7.88 10.35
CA GLN A 157 -6.41 -6.86 11.24
C GLN A 157 -5.29 -6.16 11.99
N PHE A 158 -5.26 -4.83 11.89
CA PHE A 158 -4.26 -4.00 12.54
C PHE A 158 -4.91 -3.02 13.50
N SER A 159 -4.21 -2.73 14.58
CA SER A 159 -4.50 -1.62 15.48
C SER A 159 -3.36 -0.62 15.44
N LYS A 160 -3.69 0.66 15.44
CA LYS A 160 -2.69 1.73 15.47
C LYS A 160 -2.03 1.79 16.84
N ILE A 161 -0.71 1.86 16.86
CA ILE A 161 0.06 2.09 18.07
C ILE A 161 0.12 3.60 18.29
N SER A 162 -0.45 4.07 19.40
CA SER A 162 -0.33 5.46 19.86
C SER A 162 0.83 5.55 20.83
N PHE A 163 1.76 6.48 20.59
CA PHE A 163 2.80 6.84 21.54
C PHE A 163 2.46 8.18 22.18
#